data_b17c46a694db7cdae894840abd630fcf
#
_entry.id   b17c46a694db7cdae894840abd630fcf
#
_cell.length_a   1.000
_cell.length_b   1.000
_cell.length_c   1.000
_cell.angle_alpha   90.00
_cell.angle_beta   90.00
_cell.angle_gamma   90.00
#
_symmetry.space_group_name_H-M   'P 1'
#
loop_
_entity.id
_entity.type
_entity.pdbx_description
1 polymer ?
#
loop_
_entity_poly.entity_id
_entity_poly.type
_entity_poly.pdbx_seq_one_letter_code
_entity_poly.pdbx_strand_id
1 'polypeptide(L)'
;MEFGYFTLSDNHYPDNPRTPNDFVLDIREQAILADRLGYHSVWIGEHHFDSLGVNSRPDLLLASIIPETQHVRLAPAVAVLPLHHPVHVAETWATLDLLSGGRVDFAAGRGYDQREYAPFGADFMKSAEYFEDAIEIILKAWGDGPWSHKSQFHDIPEMEITPKPVQNPIPFYTASFSNTSLEIAARHGTNVIWAPFAAGMMYGGLDKAAEAYRETCARAGTEPGRKMCSYFIYIDEDDSYGRSSQMDYFKHCALPAFTGDPAKAPPTMHYFRKIVDILENMKGEDLTDKSILLGPPQKVIDKLKEVEEAGIDEVILYFNVGNKDKAVVEEQMHLFMDEVAPHFDGKHNARRAQLKAA
;
A
#
# COMPACT_ATOMS: atom_id res chain seq x y z
N MET A 1 6.36 15.52 -7.25
CA MET A 1 5.68 14.38 -6.58
C MET A 1 5.34 13.31 -7.60
N GLU A 2 5.48 12.00 -7.28
CA GLU A 2 5.14 10.88 -8.16
C GLU A 2 3.75 10.33 -7.85
N PHE A 3 3.14 9.61 -8.83
CA PHE A 3 1.82 9.01 -8.69
C PHE A 3 1.81 7.54 -9.07
N GLY A 4 1.20 6.70 -8.23
CA GLY A 4 1.05 5.27 -8.46
C GLY A 4 -0.41 4.83 -8.52
N TYR A 5 -0.68 3.72 -9.21
CA TYR A 5 -1.95 2.99 -9.12
C TYR A 5 -1.93 2.10 -7.88
N PHE A 6 -3.04 2.06 -7.16
CA PHE A 6 -3.19 1.27 -5.94
C PHE A 6 -4.54 0.57 -5.88
N THR A 7 -4.57 -0.64 -5.29
CA THR A 7 -5.80 -1.36 -4.97
C THR A 7 -5.63 -2.25 -3.74
N LEU A 8 -6.66 -2.33 -2.91
CA LEU A 8 -6.85 -3.35 -1.87
C LEU A 8 -7.71 -4.52 -2.38
N SER A 9 -8.15 -4.45 -3.63
CA SER A 9 -8.99 -5.47 -4.29
C SER A 9 -10.33 -5.75 -3.60
N ASP A 10 -10.98 -4.73 -3.02
CA ASP A 10 -12.25 -4.86 -2.33
C ASP A 10 -13.38 -5.33 -3.27
N ASN A 11 -14.06 -6.40 -2.90
CA ASN A 11 -15.11 -7.00 -3.75
C ASN A 11 -16.31 -7.54 -2.96
N HIS A 12 -16.32 -7.41 -1.64
CA HIS A 12 -17.36 -7.95 -0.76
C HIS A 12 -18.56 -6.99 -0.66
N TYR A 13 -19.41 -6.98 -1.72
CA TYR A 13 -20.58 -6.12 -1.79
C TYR A 13 -21.86 -6.95 -1.98
N PRO A 14 -23.02 -6.53 -1.40
CA PRO A 14 -24.30 -7.15 -1.66
C PRO A 14 -24.63 -7.13 -3.17
N ASP A 15 -25.15 -8.24 -3.67
CA ASP A 15 -25.61 -8.39 -5.07
C ASP A 15 -24.52 -8.06 -6.12
N ASN A 16 -23.25 -8.15 -5.77
CA ASN A 16 -22.14 -7.88 -6.67
C ASN A 16 -22.05 -8.94 -7.77
N PRO A 17 -22.26 -8.58 -9.05
CA PRO A 17 -22.16 -9.53 -10.17
C PRO A 17 -20.71 -9.88 -10.50
N ARG A 18 -19.72 -9.05 -10.10
CA ARG A 18 -18.29 -9.25 -10.36
C ARG A 18 -17.75 -10.35 -9.47
N THR A 19 -17.29 -11.45 -10.07
CA THR A 19 -16.64 -12.52 -9.29
C THR A 19 -15.25 -12.09 -8.81
N PRO A 20 -14.73 -12.69 -7.71
CA PRO A 20 -13.34 -12.48 -7.29
C PRO A 20 -12.32 -12.72 -8.41
N ASN A 21 -12.55 -13.76 -9.23
CA ASN A 21 -11.65 -14.10 -10.33
C ASN A 21 -11.63 -13.01 -11.40
N ASP A 22 -12.81 -12.51 -11.80
CA ASP A 22 -12.91 -11.44 -12.80
C ASP A 22 -12.22 -10.17 -12.28
N PHE A 23 -12.41 -9.86 -11.00
CA PHE A 23 -11.79 -8.66 -10.44
C PHE A 23 -10.25 -8.73 -10.37
N VAL A 24 -9.67 -9.88 -10.05
CA VAL A 24 -8.21 -10.06 -10.11
C VAL A 24 -7.69 -9.85 -11.53
N LEU A 25 -8.43 -10.32 -12.56
CA LEU A 25 -8.07 -10.07 -13.96
C LEU A 25 -8.22 -8.60 -14.36
N ASP A 26 -9.28 -7.92 -13.91
CA ASP A 26 -9.44 -6.47 -14.13
C ASP A 26 -8.29 -5.67 -13.49
N ILE A 27 -7.90 -6.01 -12.27
CA ILE A 27 -6.74 -5.38 -11.58
C ILE A 27 -5.47 -5.57 -12.40
N ARG A 28 -5.25 -6.77 -12.96
CA ARG A 28 -4.10 -7.02 -13.83
C ARG A 28 -4.09 -6.10 -15.05
N GLU A 29 -5.23 -5.93 -15.72
CA GLU A 29 -5.36 -5.05 -16.89
C GLU A 29 -5.18 -3.57 -16.51
N GLN A 30 -5.75 -3.14 -15.38
CA GLN A 30 -5.55 -1.79 -14.83
C GLN A 30 -4.08 -1.51 -14.50
N ALA A 31 -3.37 -2.50 -13.95
CA ALA A 31 -1.93 -2.39 -13.68
C ALA A 31 -1.10 -2.21 -14.96
N ILE A 32 -1.43 -2.91 -16.04
CA ILE A 32 -0.82 -2.73 -17.36
C ILE A 32 -1.18 -1.36 -17.94
N LEU A 33 -2.44 -0.94 -17.80
CA LEU A 33 -2.89 0.39 -18.21
C LEU A 33 -2.10 1.49 -17.49
N ALA A 34 -1.81 1.32 -16.20
CA ALA A 34 -1.02 2.28 -15.44
C ALA A 34 0.37 2.51 -16.07
N ASP A 35 1.05 1.45 -16.54
CA ASP A 35 2.32 1.59 -17.27
C ASP A 35 2.15 2.41 -18.55
N ARG A 36 1.11 2.09 -19.34
CA ARG A 36 0.80 2.76 -20.62
C ARG A 36 0.42 4.24 -20.44
N LEU A 37 -0.16 4.60 -19.30
CA LEU A 37 -0.53 5.97 -18.97
C LEU A 37 0.64 6.77 -18.36
N GLY A 38 1.72 6.10 -17.96
CA GLY A 38 2.91 6.73 -17.40
C GLY A 38 2.88 6.90 -15.88
N TYR A 39 2.05 6.18 -15.16
CA TYR A 39 2.14 6.10 -13.69
C TYR A 39 3.54 5.67 -13.26
N HIS A 40 3.96 6.11 -12.08
CA HIS A 40 5.27 5.75 -11.52
C HIS A 40 5.33 4.30 -11.06
N SER A 41 4.26 3.82 -10.45
CA SER A 41 4.24 2.55 -9.74
C SER A 41 2.86 1.89 -9.73
N VAL A 42 2.85 0.59 -9.45
CA VAL A 42 1.67 -0.24 -9.24
C VAL A 42 1.78 -0.91 -7.88
N TRP A 43 0.77 -0.73 -7.04
CA TRP A 43 0.71 -1.18 -5.65
C TRP A 43 -0.50 -2.09 -5.44
N ILE A 44 -0.26 -3.36 -5.15
CA ILE A 44 -1.31 -4.38 -5.02
C ILE A 44 -1.38 -4.89 -3.58
N GLY A 45 -2.55 -4.75 -2.96
CA GLY A 45 -2.81 -5.23 -1.61
C GLY A 45 -2.80 -6.76 -1.51
N GLU A 46 -2.45 -7.27 -0.33
CA GLU A 46 -2.58 -8.66 0.06
C GLU A 46 -3.71 -8.80 1.07
N HIS A 47 -4.76 -9.54 0.69
CA HIS A 47 -5.87 -9.91 1.56
C HIS A 47 -6.28 -11.36 1.31
N HIS A 48 -6.73 -12.04 2.36
CA HIS A 48 -7.07 -13.45 2.31
C HIS A 48 -8.54 -13.69 2.64
N PHE A 49 -9.11 -14.76 2.05
CA PHE A 49 -10.45 -15.28 2.38
C PHE A 49 -11.60 -14.30 2.15
N ASP A 50 -11.42 -13.36 1.19
CA ASP A 50 -12.42 -12.31 0.91
C ASP A 50 -12.80 -11.49 2.17
N SER A 51 -11.81 -11.27 3.05
CA SER A 51 -12.04 -10.54 4.28
C SER A 51 -12.27 -9.04 4.03
N LEU A 52 -11.37 -8.43 3.25
CA LEU A 52 -11.49 -7.08 2.73
C LEU A 52 -11.34 -7.10 1.21
N GLY A 53 -10.36 -7.83 0.70
CA GLY A 53 -10.02 -7.91 -0.70
C GLY A 53 -9.83 -9.34 -1.19
N VAL A 54 -9.81 -9.51 -2.51
CA VAL A 54 -9.77 -10.83 -3.18
C VAL A 54 -8.40 -11.24 -3.69
N ASN A 55 -7.40 -10.35 -3.67
CA ASN A 55 -6.06 -10.69 -4.12
C ASN A 55 -5.19 -11.17 -2.96
N SER A 56 -4.90 -12.47 -2.93
CA SER A 56 -4.10 -13.09 -1.89
C SER A 56 -2.60 -13.23 -2.23
N ARG A 57 -2.22 -12.99 -3.49
CA ARG A 57 -0.86 -13.20 -3.99
C ARG A 57 -0.44 -12.05 -4.90
N PRO A 58 -0.12 -10.89 -4.32
CA PRO A 58 0.36 -9.72 -5.09
C PRO A 58 1.64 -10.04 -5.88
N ASP A 59 2.51 -10.88 -5.36
CA ASP A 59 3.72 -11.35 -6.03
C ASP A 59 3.42 -12.05 -7.37
N LEU A 60 2.45 -12.96 -7.41
CA LEU A 60 2.08 -13.68 -8.64
C LEU A 60 1.38 -12.75 -9.65
N LEU A 61 0.51 -11.85 -9.18
CA LEU A 61 -0.13 -10.88 -10.05
C LEU A 61 0.90 -9.94 -10.67
N LEU A 62 1.81 -9.39 -9.86
CA LEU A 62 2.89 -8.52 -10.33
C LEU A 62 3.85 -9.25 -11.28
N ALA A 63 4.21 -10.51 -11.00
CA ALA A 63 5.00 -11.33 -11.92
C ALA A 63 4.33 -11.45 -13.31
N SER A 64 3.00 -11.59 -13.33
CA SER A 64 2.24 -11.76 -14.57
C SER A 64 2.25 -10.53 -15.49
N ILE A 65 2.51 -9.33 -14.95
CA ILE A 65 2.53 -8.08 -15.73
C ILE A 65 3.94 -7.65 -16.14
N ILE A 66 5.00 -8.27 -15.62
CA ILE A 66 6.38 -7.91 -15.94
C ILE A 66 6.63 -7.91 -17.47
N PRO A 67 6.20 -8.93 -18.24
CA PRO A 67 6.45 -8.96 -19.67
C PRO A 67 5.69 -7.91 -20.49
N GLU A 68 4.62 -7.34 -19.92
CA GLU A 68 3.72 -6.40 -20.59
C GLU A 68 3.92 -4.95 -20.14
N THR A 69 4.86 -4.71 -19.21
CA THR A 69 5.17 -3.40 -18.62
C THR A 69 6.65 -3.09 -18.74
N GLN A 70 7.00 -1.80 -18.87
CA GLN A 70 8.39 -1.39 -19.06
C GLN A 70 8.88 -0.41 -17.98
N HIS A 71 8.00 0.39 -17.40
CA HIS A 71 8.38 1.55 -16.61
C HIS A 71 7.89 1.54 -15.17
N VAL A 72 6.66 1.05 -14.93
CA VAL A 72 6.10 1.05 -13.58
C VAL A 72 6.95 0.23 -12.62
N ARG A 73 7.13 0.77 -11.43
CA ARG A 73 7.65 0.03 -10.30
C ARG A 73 6.55 -0.88 -9.76
N LEU A 74 6.92 -2.01 -9.18
CA LEU A 74 6.04 -3.11 -8.82
C LEU A 74 6.13 -3.36 -7.31
N ALA A 75 5.01 -3.20 -6.59
CA ALA A 75 5.04 -3.30 -5.14
C ALA A 75 3.82 -3.99 -4.54
N PRO A 76 3.98 -4.75 -3.45
CA PRO A 76 2.85 -5.13 -2.60
C PRO A 76 2.40 -3.91 -1.77
N ALA A 77 1.11 -3.84 -1.45
CA ALA A 77 0.60 -2.77 -0.59
C ALA A 77 -0.41 -3.29 0.46
N VAL A 78 0.07 -4.11 1.39
CA VAL A 78 1.44 -4.46 1.70
C VAL A 78 1.58 -5.99 1.78
N ALA A 79 2.81 -6.52 1.76
CA ALA A 79 3.03 -7.91 2.15
C ALA A 79 2.79 -8.05 3.67
N VAL A 80 1.90 -8.97 4.07
CA VAL A 80 1.53 -9.18 5.48
C VAL A 80 2.52 -10.16 6.10
N LEU A 81 3.70 -9.67 6.55
CA LEU A 81 4.81 -10.52 6.96
C LEU A 81 4.47 -11.57 8.01
N PRO A 82 3.59 -11.33 9.02
CA PRO A 82 3.24 -12.35 9.99
C PRO A 82 2.55 -13.60 9.42
N LEU A 83 2.06 -13.55 8.19
CA LEU A 83 1.43 -14.66 7.50
C LEU A 83 2.41 -15.52 6.68
N HIS A 84 3.67 -15.10 6.59
CA HIS A 84 4.67 -15.69 5.70
C HIS A 84 5.96 -16.08 6.43
N HIS A 85 6.66 -17.07 5.88
CA HIS A 85 8.05 -17.34 6.29
C HIS A 85 8.98 -16.30 5.63
N PRO A 86 9.78 -15.52 6.41
CA PRO A 86 10.53 -14.38 5.88
C PRO A 86 11.59 -14.75 4.83
N VAL A 87 12.16 -15.96 4.89
CA VAL A 87 13.10 -16.44 3.85
C VAL A 87 12.38 -16.58 2.50
N HIS A 88 11.17 -17.16 2.48
CA HIS A 88 10.39 -17.25 1.24
C HIS A 88 10.00 -15.87 0.70
N VAL A 89 9.70 -14.92 1.58
CA VAL A 89 9.46 -13.53 1.16
C VAL A 89 10.71 -12.96 0.50
N ALA A 90 11.88 -13.11 1.14
CA ALA A 90 13.15 -12.60 0.61
C ALA A 90 13.48 -13.19 -0.77
N GLU A 91 13.33 -14.51 -0.95
CA GLU A 91 13.57 -15.21 -2.22
C GLU A 91 12.58 -14.77 -3.31
N THR A 92 11.28 -14.67 -2.97
CA THR A 92 10.24 -14.27 -3.90
C THR A 92 10.51 -12.88 -4.46
N TRP A 93 10.76 -11.91 -3.60
CA TRP A 93 10.93 -10.51 -4.02
C TRP A 93 12.30 -10.26 -4.66
N ALA A 94 13.35 -10.99 -4.28
CA ALA A 94 14.62 -10.98 -5.01
C ALA A 94 14.45 -11.53 -6.44
N THR A 95 13.66 -12.60 -6.60
CA THR A 95 13.36 -13.17 -7.92
C THR A 95 12.55 -12.19 -8.77
N LEU A 96 11.51 -11.56 -8.19
CA LEU A 96 10.72 -10.53 -8.88
C LEU A 96 11.57 -9.33 -9.31
N ASP A 97 12.48 -8.89 -8.44
CA ASP A 97 13.39 -7.79 -8.74
C ASP A 97 14.30 -8.13 -9.92
N LEU A 98 14.86 -9.33 -9.94
CA LEU A 98 15.66 -9.83 -11.05
C LEU A 98 14.83 -9.88 -12.35
N LEU A 99 13.64 -10.49 -12.34
CA LEU A 99 12.78 -10.64 -13.51
C LEU A 99 12.30 -9.31 -14.07
N SER A 100 12.07 -8.33 -13.21
CA SER A 100 11.63 -6.98 -13.59
C SER A 100 12.77 -6.04 -14.00
N GLY A 101 14.03 -6.46 -13.84
CA GLY A 101 15.20 -5.62 -14.11
C GLY A 101 15.36 -4.48 -13.10
N GLY A 102 15.07 -4.72 -11.80
CA GLY A 102 15.26 -3.75 -10.74
C GLY A 102 14.08 -2.77 -10.57
N ARG A 103 12.86 -3.18 -10.92
CA ARG A 103 11.66 -2.34 -10.78
C ARG A 103 10.83 -2.62 -9.52
N VAL A 104 11.29 -3.48 -8.62
CA VAL A 104 10.55 -3.78 -7.39
C VAL A 104 10.75 -2.66 -6.37
N ASP A 105 9.64 -2.25 -5.72
CA ASP A 105 9.60 -1.66 -4.40
C ASP A 105 8.92 -2.67 -3.47
N PHE A 106 9.35 -2.76 -2.22
CA PHE A 106 8.79 -3.72 -1.29
C PHE A 106 8.18 -3.05 -0.09
N ALA A 107 6.86 -3.12 0.04
CA ALA A 107 6.18 -2.63 1.24
C ALA A 107 5.66 -3.77 2.10
N ALA A 108 5.86 -3.63 3.40
CA ALA A 108 5.44 -4.62 4.37
C ALA A 108 4.66 -4.02 5.54
N GLY A 109 3.77 -4.83 6.09
CA GLY A 109 2.94 -4.49 7.21
C GLY A 109 2.65 -5.69 8.10
N ARG A 110 2.00 -5.39 9.25
CA ARG A 110 1.56 -6.45 10.17
C ARG A 110 0.23 -7.08 9.76
N GLY A 111 -0.54 -6.43 8.89
CA GLY A 111 -1.95 -6.73 8.75
C GLY A 111 -2.77 -6.28 9.98
N TYR A 112 -4.05 -6.16 9.82
CA TYR A 112 -4.97 -5.71 10.89
C TYR A 112 -6.22 -6.57 11.00
N ASP A 113 -6.51 -7.43 10.01
CA ASP A 113 -7.65 -8.31 10.03
C ASP A 113 -7.31 -9.63 10.76
N GLN A 114 -7.89 -9.81 11.93
CA GLN A 114 -7.68 -11.03 12.74
C GLN A 114 -8.10 -12.31 12.01
N ARG A 115 -9.06 -12.20 11.09
CA ARG A 115 -9.62 -13.37 10.37
C ARG A 115 -8.57 -14.02 9.46
N GLU A 116 -7.59 -13.24 9.00
CA GLU A 116 -6.53 -13.72 8.12
C GLU A 116 -5.46 -14.53 8.86
N TYR A 117 -5.28 -14.35 10.17
CA TYR A 117 -4.18 -14.96 10.94
C TYR A 117 -4.36 -16.44 11.25
N ALA A 118 -5.55 -16.81 11.73
CA ALA A 118 -5.79 -18.17 12.22
C ALA A 118 -5.56 -19.28 11.18
N PRO A 119 -5.98 -19.13 9.91
CA PRO A 119 -5.75 -20.15 8.88
C PRO A 119 -4.29 -20.42 8.57
N PHE A 120 -3.40 -19.42 8.80
CA PHE A 120 -1.95 -19.57 8.64
C PHE A 120 -1.23 -20.01 9.92
N GLY A 121 -1.97 -20.23 11.03
CA GLY A 121 -1.37 -20.55 12.32
C GLY A 121 -0.57 -19.41 12.94
N ALA A 122 -0.77 -18.18 12.48
CA ALA A 122 -0.08 -17.01 12.95
C ALA A 122 -0.71 -16.43 14.23
N ASP A 123 0.11 -15.91 15.14
CA ASP A 123 -0.34 -15.31 16.39
C ASP A 123 -0.47 -13.80 16.24
N PHE A 124 -1.71 -13.32 16.15
CA PHE A 124 -2.00 -11.89 16.02
C PHE A 124 -1.46 -11.05 17.20
N MET A 125 -1.45 -11.60 18.41
CA MET A 125 -0.92 -10.93 19.59
C MET A 125 0.58 -10.65 19.49
N LYS A 126 1.33 -11.49 18.77
CA LYS A 126 2.78 -11.36 18.53
C LYS A 126 3.12 -10.70 17.20
N SER A 127 2.13 -10.16 16.49
CA SER A 127 2.30 -9.65 15.14
C SER A 127 3.37 -8.55 15.02
N ALA A 128 3.53 -7.69 16.04
CA ALA A 128 4.53 -6.63 16.01
C ALA A 128 5.97 -7.17 16.13
N GLU A 129 6.16 -8.11 17.05
CA GLU A 129 7.47 -8.74 17.29
C GLU A 129 7.88 -9.61 16.09
N TYR A 130 6.95 -10.39 15.57
CA TYR A 130 7.19 -11.20 14.37
C TYR A 130 7.49 -10.33 13.14
N PHE A 131 6.77 -9.23 12.98
CA PHE A 131 6.97 -8.29 11.88
C PHE A 131 8.39 -7.70 11.90
N GLU A 132 8.87 -7.26 13.06
CA GLU A 132 10.22 -6.72 13.18
C GLU A 132 11.30 -7.78 12.95
N ASP A 133 11.11 -8.98 13.48
CA ASP A 133 11.99 -10.14 13.25
C ASP A 133 12.09 -10.49 11.75
N ALA A 134 10.94 -10.49 11.06
CA ALA A 134 10.87 -10.75 9.62
C ALA A 134 11.58 -9.68 8.78
N ILE A 135 11.46 -8.40 9.13
CA ILE A 135 12.21 -7.31 8.48
C ILE A 135 13.72 -7.54 8.59
N GLU A 136 14.19 -7.87 9.79
CA GLU A 136 15.62 -8.11 10.02
C GLU A 136 16.14 -9.25 9.14
N ILE A 137 15.40 -10.36 9.07
CA ILE A 137 15.74 -11.52 8.23
C ILE A 137 15.78 -11.12 6.74
N ILE A 138 14.77 -10.43 6.25
CA ILE A 138 14.66 -10.03 4.84
C ILE A 138 15.82 -9.11 4.46
N LEU A 139 16.13 -8.10 5.27
CA LEU A 139 17.22 -7.17 5.01
C LEU A 139 18.60 -7.87 5.03
N LYS A 140 18.83 -8.80 5.96
CA LYS A 140 20.03 -9.65 5.96
C LYS A 140 20.11 -10.52 4.70
N ALA A 141 19.01 -11.15 4.31
CA ALA A 141 18.95 -12.05 3.16
C ALA A 141 19.25 -11.32 1.83
N TRP A 142 18.83 -10.08 1.69
CA TRP A 142 19.12 -9.26 0.51
C TRP A 142 20.53 -8.67 0.50
N GLY A 143 21.21 -8.61 1.66
CA GLY A 143 22.60 -8.15 1.77
C GLY A 143 23.60 -9.11 1.11
N ASP A 144 24.85 -8.67 1.06
CA ASP A 144 25.96 -9.45 0.50
C ASP A 144 26.47 -10.51 1.48
N GLY A 145 26.81 -11.69 0.93
CA GLY A 145 27.43 -12.77 1.66
C GLY A 145 26.50 -13.61 2.54
N PRO A 146 27.06 -14.61 3.23
CA PRO A 146 26.32 -15.49 4.13
C PRO A 146 25.82 -14.74 5.35
N TRP A 147 24.66 -15.14 5.83
CA TRP A 147 24.02 -14.59 7.04
C TRP A 147 23.35 -15.70 7.86
N SER A 148 23.13 -15.42 9.13
CA SER A 148 22.36 -16.28 10.03
C SER A 148 21.45 -15.42 10.90
N HIS A 149 20.41 -16.05 11.47
CA HIS A 149 19.50 -15.37 12.38
C HIS A 149 19.00 -16.32 13.46
N LYS A 150 18.91 -15.82 14.68
CA LYS A 150 18.32 -16.56 15.80
C LYS A 150 17.49 -15.64 16.65
N SER A 151 16.21 -15.99 16.79
CA SER A 151 15.23 -15.29 17.61
C SER A 151 14.30 -16.29 18.33
N GLN A 152 13.25 -15.77 18.94
CA GLN A 152 12.17 -16.63 19.46
C GLN A 152 11.28 -17.22 18.37
N PHE A 153 11.29 -16.66 17.14
CA PHE A 153 10.45 -17.07 16.01
C PHE A 153 11.21 -17.94 15.01
N HIS A 154 12.51 -17.67 14.81
CA HIS A 154 13.30 -18.31 13.77
C HIS A 154 14.70 -18.70 14.29
N ASP A 155 15.14 -19.87 13.86
CA ASP A 155 16.54 -20.34 14.03
C ASP A 155 17.06 -20.74 12.64
N ILE A 156 17.70 -19.77 11.96
CA ILE A 156 18.18 -19.88 10.58
C ILE A 156 19.69 -20.05 10.62
N PRO A 157 20.22 -21.20 10.17
CA PRO A 157 21.66 -21.43 10.10
C PRO A 157 22.31 -20.51 9.09
N GLU A 158 23.63 -20.42 9.09
CA GLU A 158 24.38 -19.65 8.11
C GLU A 158 24.05 -20.13 6.70
N MET A 159 23.56 -19.20 5.88
CA MET A 159 23.11 -19.45 4.52
C MET A 159 23.16 -18.18 3.67
N GLU A 160 22.94 -18.33 2.38
CA GLU A 160 22.77 -17.24 1.43
C GLU A 160 21.60 -17.57 0.48
N ILE A 161 20.72 -16.62 0.23
CA ILE A 161 19.63 -16.82 -0.75
C ILE A 161 20.15 -16.67 -2.18
N THR A 162 19.48 -17.39 -3.10
CA THR A 162 19.70 -17.27 -4.55
C THR A 162 18.36 -17.31 -5.29
N PRO A 163 18.08 -16.41 -6.28
CA PRO A 163 18.99 -15.34 -6.72
C PRO A 163 19.09 -14.18 -5.71
N LYS A 164 20.08 -13.34 -5.87
CA LYS A 164 20.14 -12.02 -5.22
C LYS A 164 19.31 -11.02 -6.00
N PRO A 165 18.75 -9.98 -5.33
CA PRO A 165 18.10 -8.89 -6.04
C PRO A 165 19.09 -8.11 -6.92
N VAL A 166 18.59 -7.45 -7.95
CA VAL A 166 19.36 -6.53 -8.80
C VAL A 166 19.62 -5.22 -8.04
N GLN A 167 18.62 -4.76 -7.31
CA GLN A 167 18.73 -3.59 -6.42
C GLN A 167 19.36 -4.01 -5.08
N ASN A 168 20.33 -3.27 -4.59
CA ASN A 168 20.95 -3.55 -3.29
C ASN A 168 21.05 -2.25 -2.47
N PRO A 169 20.11 -2.07 -1.52
CA PRO A 169 18.93 -2.90 -1.23
C PRO A 169 17.74 -2.63 -2.18
N ILE A 170 16.77 -3.55 -2.22
CA ILE A 170 15.43 -3.24 -2.73
C ILE A 170 14.85 -2.13 -1.84
N PRO A 171 14.26 -1.05 -2.41
CA PRO A 171 13.59 -0.03 -1.60
C PRO A 171 12.49 -0.64 -0.73
N PHE A 172 12.68 -0.57 0.58
CA PHE A 172 11.76 -1.16 1.56
C PHE A 172 10.89 -0.08 2.19
N TYR A 173 9.58 -0.30 2.25
CA TYR A 173 8.60 0.59 2.85
C TYR A 173 7.88 -0.10 4.01
N THR A 174 7.79 0.56 5.15
CA THR A 174 7.01 0.11 6.30
C THR A 174 5.66 0.83 6.31
N ALA A 175 4.55 0.07 6.31
CA ALA A 175 3.23 0.65 6.52
C ALA A 175 3.11 1.13 7.97
N SER A 176 2.89 2.43 8.16
CA SER A 176 2.92 3.06 9.47
C SER A 176 1.55 3.62 9.86
N PHE A 177 0.86 2.88 10.72
CA PHE A 177 -0.42 3.27 11.34
C PHE A 177 -0.29 3.57 12.84
N SER A 178 0.93 3.51 13.40
CA SER A 178 1.17 3.70 14.83
C SER A 178 2.60 4.16 15.10
N ASN A 179 2.85 4.71 16.29
CA ASN A 179 4.20 5.06 16.73
C ASN A 179 5.15 3.85 16.70
N THR A 180 4.65 2.65 17.08
CA THR A 180 5.45 1.42 17.05
C THR A 180 5.95 1.10 15.64
N SER A 181 5.09 1.19 14.62
CA SER A 181 5.51 0.95 13.22
C SER A 181 6.46 2.02 12.70
N LEU A 182 6.30 3.27 13.15
CA LEU A 182 7.22 4.36 12.82
C LEU A 182 8.60 4.14 13.45
N GLU A 183 8.65 3.68 14.70
CA GLU A 183 9.88 3.33 15.39
C GLU A 183 10.61 2.15 14.73
N ILE A 184 9.87 1.12 14.28
CA ILE A 184 10.41 0.00 13.52
C ILE A 184 11.01 0.53 12.21
N ALA A 185 10.28 1.35 11.46
CA ALA A 185 10.77 1.94 10.23
C ALA A 185 12.08 2.71 10.44
N ALA A 186 12.14 3.53 11.48
CA ALA A 186 13.34 4.31 11.80
C ALA A 186 14.53 3.44 12.20
N ARG A 187 14.31 2.40 13.05
CA ARG A 187 15.41 1.49 13.46
C ARG A 187 16.05 0.75 12.28
N HIS A 188 15.25 0.36 11.31
CA HIS A 188 15.72 -0.39 10.14
C HIS A 188 16.05 0.49 8.92
N GLY A 189 15.89 1.81 9.03
CA GLY A 189 16.17 2.75 7.93
C GLY A 189 15.26 2.54 6.71
N THR A 190 14.04 2.02 6.91
CA THR A 190 13.07 1.81 5.82
C THR A 190 12.30 3.08 5.50
N ASN A 191 11.84 3.22 4.27
CA ASN A 191 10.86 4.21 3.86
C ASN A 191 9.52 4.00 4.59
N VAL A 192 8.61 4.98 4.51
CA VAL A 192 7.29 4.89 5.15
C VAL A 192 6.17 5.13 4.17
N ILE A 193 5.05 4.43 4.42
CA ILE A 193 3.78 4.66 3.73
C ILE A 193 2.65 4.84 4.74
N TRP A 194 1.84 5.88 4.56
CA TRP A 194 0.71 6.21 5.42
C TRP A 194 -0.62 6.15 4.67
N ALA A 195 -1.68 5.77 5.40
CA ALA A 195 -3.02 6.19 5.04
C ALA A 195 -3.27 7.57 5.68
N PRO A 196 -3.69 8.60 4.92
CA PRO A 196 -3.80 9.98 5.43
C PRO A 196 -4.73 10.11 6.64
N PHE A 197 -5.81 9.32 6.71
CA PHE A 197 -6.70 9.32 7.88
C PHE A 197 -5.96 8.85 9.16
N ALA A 198 -5.09 7.85 9.03
CA ALA A 198 -4.30 7.35 10.16
C ALA A 198 -3.23 8.38 10.58
N ALA A 199 -2.57 9.02 9.62
CA ALA A 199 -1.66 10.12 9.89
C ALA A 199 -2.39 11.29 10.60
N GLY A 200 -3.60 11.62 10.16
CA GLY A 200 -4.45 12.62 10.79
C GLY A 200 -4.84 12.26 12.23
N MET A 201 -5.20 11.00 12.48
CA MET A 201 -5.58 10.52 13.83
C MET A 201 -4.40 10.44 14.79
N MET A 202 -3.24 10.02 14.31
CA MET A 202 -2.06 9.75 15.14
C MET A 202 -1.18 11.00 15.35
N TYR A 203 -1.06 11.84 14.34
CA TYR A 203 -0.11 12.96 14.33
C TYR A 203 -0.77 14.31 14.08
N GLY A 204 -2.01 14.35 13.61
CA GLY A 204 -2.73 15.58 13.28
C GLY A 204 -2.69 15.94 11.79
N GLY A 205 -1.87 15.26 10.97
CA GLY A 205 -1.76 15.47 9.53
C GLY A 205 -0.53 14.79 8.93
N LEU A 206 -0.41 14.82 7.61
CA LEU A 206 0.74 14.23 6.90
C LEU A 206 2.03 15.01 7.16
N ASP A 207 1.95 16.34 7.28
CA ASP A 207 3.07 17.22 7.63
C ASP A 207 3.68 16.83 9.00
N LYS A 208 2.82 16.62 10.00
CA LYS A 208 3.21 16.20 11.34
C LYS A 208 3.71 14.75 11.37
N ALA A 209 3.13 13.87 10.57
CA ALA A 209 3.63 12.50 10.41
C ALA A 209 5.04 12.49 9.81
N ALA A 210 5.29 13.31 8.79
CA ALA A 210 6.60 13.46 8.17
C ALA A 210 7.64 14.07 9.15
N GLU A 211 7.24 15.02 9.98
CA GLU A 211 8.07 15.58 11.06
C GLU A 211 8.41 14.50 12.11
N ALA A 212 7.40 13.77 12.61
CA ALA A 212 7.58 12.68 13.57
C ALA A 212 8.50 11.59 13.05
N TYR A 213 8.43 11.26 11.75
CA TYR A 213 9.33 10.29 11.13
C TYR A 213 10.78 10.79 11.14
N ARG A 214 11.04 12.04 10.72
CA ARG A 214 12.38 12.63 10.76
C ARG A 214 12.98 12.62 12.17
N GLU A 215 12.19 13.03 13.16
CA GLU A 215 12.63 13.03 14.56
C GLU A 215 12.93 11.62 15.09
N THR A 216 12.10 10.63 14.68
CA THR A 216 12.28 9.24 15.12
C THR A 216 13.53 8.64 14.47
N CYS A 217 13.81 8.92 13.20
CA CYS A 217 15.06 8.53 12.52
C CYS A 217 16.28 9.17 13.21
N ALA A 218 16.22 10.47 13.53
CA ALA A 218 17.29 11.14 14.23
C ALA A 218 17.58 10.50 15.60
N ARG A 219 16.55 10.09 16.36
CA ARG A 219 16.72 9.35 17.62
C ARG A 219 17.30 7.96 17.44
N ALA A 220 16.96 7.29 16.32
CA ALA A 220 17.47 5.97 15.96
C ALA A 220 18.88 6.01 15.35
N GLY A 221 19.38 7.19 14.97
CA GLY A 221 20.66 7.34 14.29
C GLY A 221 20.63 6.93 12.81
N THR A 222 19.45 7.00 12.17
CA THR A 222 19.25 6.68 10.76
C THR A 222 18.81 7.92 9.98
N GLU A 223 18.97 7.89 8.66
CA GLU A 223 18.48 8.94 7.78
C GLU A 223 17.03 8.66 7.38
N PRO A 224 16.16 9.68 7.32
CA PRO A 224 14.78 9.51 6.87
C PRO A 224 14.74 9.19 5.38
N GLY A 225 14.04 8.11 5.04
CA GLY A 225 13.81 7.69 3.66
C GLY A 225 12.63 8.42 2.99
N ARG A 226 12.15 7.85 1.88
CA ARG A 226 10.96 8.34 1.14
C ARG A 226 9.71 8.22 1.99
N LYS A 227 8.78 9.13 1.75
CA LYS A 227 7.50 9.24 2.42
C LYS A 227 6.39 9.13 1.38
N MET A 228 5.48 8.19 1.58
CA MET A 228 4.37 7.93 0.68
C MET A 228 3.05 7.94 1.42
N CYS A 229 1.97 8.20 0.70
CA CYS A 229 0.62 8.00 1.20
C CYS A 229 -0.34 7.49 0.14
N SER A 230 -1.47 6.91 0.58
CA SER A 230 -2.52 6.39 -0.29
C SER A 230 -3.78 7.25 -0.18
N TYR A 231 -4.42 7.55 -1.31
CA TYR A 231 -5.71 8.23 -1.35
C TYR A 231 -6.73 7.44 -2.15
N PHE A 232 -7.97 7.40 -1.65
CA PHE A 232 -9.13 7.07 -2.47
C PHE A 232 -9.43 8.24 -3.40
N ILE A 233 -9.87 7.98 -4.64
CA ILE A 233 -10.07 9.03 -5.63
C ILE A 233 -11.29 8.79 -6.52
N TYR A 234 -12.01 9.87 -6.81
CA TYR A 234 -13.00 9.96 -7.88
C TYR A 234 -13.11 11.42 -8.33
N ILE A 235 -12.87 11.66 -9.61
CA ILE A 235 -12.80 13.01 -10.21
C ILE A 235 -14.05 13.24 -11.03
N ASP A 236 -14.93 14.13 -10.56
CA ASP A 236 -16.14 14.56 -11.26
C ASP A 236 -16.66 15.86 -10.62
N GLU A 237 -17.34 16.70 -11.39
CA GLU A 237 -18.10 17.84 -10.86
C GLU A 237 -19.22 17.38 -9.92
N ASP A 238 -19.91 16.27 -10.28
CA ASP A 238 -20.86 15.58 -9.42
C ASP A 238 -20.18 14.39 -8.73
N ASP A 239 -19.70 14.60 -7.52
CA ASP A 239 -18.99 13.58 -6.74
C ASP A 239 -19.90 12.54 -6.06
N SER A 240 -21.22 12.55 -6.33
CA SER A 240 -22.22 11.71 -5.66
C SER A 240 -21.96 10.22 -5.83
N TYR A 241 -21.56 9.78 -7.03
CA TYR A 241 -21.21 8.39 -7.31
C TYR A 241 -19.92 7.96 -6.56
N GLY A 242 -18.89 8.80 -6.56
CA GLY A 242 -17.67 8.54 -5.81
C GLY A 242 -17.94 8.46 -4.31
N ARG A 243 -18.79 9.33 -3.77
CA ARG A 243 -19.22 9.33 -2.38
C ARG A 243 -19.96 8.05 -2.00
N SER A 244 -20.94 7.65 -2.83
CA SER A 244 -21.69 6.41 -2.62
C SER A 244 -20.76 5.19 -2.62
N SER A 245 -19.89 5.07 -3.63
CA SER A 245 -18.92 3.98 -3.74
C SER A 245 -17.99 3.91 -2.53
N GLN A 246 -17.54 5.06 -2.01
CA GLN A 246 -16.71 5.11 -0.83
C GLN A 246 -17.44 4.67 0.44
N MET A 247 -18.70 5.06 0.58
CA MET A 247 -19.53 4.63 1.71
C MET A 247 -19.81 3.14 1.68
N ASP A 248 -20.05 2.56 0.49
CA ASP A 248 -20.22 1.12 0.31
C ASP A 248 -18.95 0.36 0.72
N TYR A 249 -17.77 0.85 0.32
CA TYR A 249 -16.49 0.30 0.77
C TYR A 249 -16.35 0.33 2.29
N PHE A 250 -16.61 1.47 2.92
CA PHE A 250 -16.50 1.59 4.38
C PHE A 250 -17.44 0.64 5.10
N LYS A 251 -18.67 0.51 4.63
CA LYS A 251 -19.69 -0.33 5.25
C LYS A 251 -19.45 -1.83 5.05
N HIS A 252 -19.10 -2.23 3.84
CA HIS A 252 -19.12 -3.64 3.45
C HIS A 252 -17.74 -4.31 3.46
N CYS A 253 -16.66 -3.53 3.33
CA CYS A 253 -15.30 -4.05 3.29
C CYS A 253 -14.45 -3.60 4.49
N ALA A 254 -14.33 -2.29 4.72
CA ALA A 254 -13.44 -1.77 5.76
C ALA A 254 -13.96 -2.06 7.18
N LEU A 255 -15.21 -1.73 7.49
CA LEU A 255 -15.78 -1.94 8.82
C LEU A 255 -15.67 -3.40 9.29
N PRO A 256 -16.04 -4.43 8.50
CA PRO A 256 -15.86 -5.83 8.88
C PRO A 256 -14.40 -6.23 9.13
N ALA A 257 -13.45 -5.65 8.38
CA ALA A 257 -12.03 -5.93 8.55
C ALA A 257 -11.44 -5.39 9.86
N PHE A 258 -11.97 -4.26 10.36
CA PHE A 258 -11.56 -3.70 11.65
C PHE A 258 -12.35 -4.25 12.86
N THR A 259 -13.47 -4.96 12.63
CA THR A 259 -14.34 -5.49 13.67
C THR A 259 -13.86 -6.86 14.15
N GLY A 260 -12.75 -6.89 14.88
CA GLY A 260 -12.22 -8.09 15.50
C GLY A 260 -12.55 -8.19 16.99
N ASP A 261 -12.19 -9.31 17.64
CA ASP A 261 -12.26 -9.49 19.10
C ASP A 261 -11.15 -8.65 19.77
N PRO A 262 -11.49 -7.57 20.49
CA PRO A 262 -10.47 -6.71 21.11
C PRO A 262 -9.62 -7.41 22.16
N ALA A 263 -10.13 -8.50 22.78
CA ALA A 263 -9.38 -9.28 23.76
C ALA A 263 -8.25 -10.10 23.10
N LYS A 264 -8.35 -10.31 21.78
CA LYS A 264 -7.37 -11.04 20.97
C LYS A 264 -6.50 -10.11 20.11
N ALA A 265 -6.62 -8.79 20.28
CA ALA A 265 -5.82 -7.81 19.56
C ALA A 265 -4.69 -7.27 20.43
N PRO A 266 -3.47 -7.08 19.88
CA PRO A 266 -2.39 -6.50 20.65
C PRO A 266 -2.75 -5.07 21.10
N PRO A 267 -2.27 -4.62 22.29
CA PRO A 267 -2.56 -3.28 22.80
C PRO A 267 -2.23 -2.15 21.82
N THR A 268 -1.21 -2.35 20.98
CA THR A 268 -0.79 -1.40 19.94
C THR A 268 -1.82 -1.22 18.82
N MET A 269 -2.87 -2.04 18.78
CA MET A 269 -3.96 -1.95 17.80
C MET A 269 -5.31 -1.51 18.42
N HIS A 270 -5.35 -1.22 19.72
CA HIS A 270 -6.60 -0.79 20.37
C HIS A 270 -7.19 0.51 19.82
N TYR A 271 -6.40 1.32 19.09
CA TYR A 271 -6.89 2.52 18.42
C TYR A 271 -7.86 2.21 17.26
N PHE A 272 -7.87 0.98 16.74
CA PHE A 272 -8.84 0.56 15.71
C PHE A 272 -10.29 0.64 16.21
N ARG A 273 -10.55 0.56 17.51
CA ARG A 273 -11.89 0.81 18.06
C ARG A 273 -12.44 2.18 17.68
N LYS A 274 -11.58 3.22 17.70
CA LYS A 274 -11.99 4.55 17.25
C LYS A 274 -12.33 4.59 15.78
N ILE A 275 -11.63 3.79 14.95
CA ILE A 275 -11.93 3.66 13.53
C ILE A 275 -13.30 2.99 13.36
N VAL A 276 -13.57 1.90 14.07
CA VAL A 276 -14.88 1.22 14.06
C VAL A 276 -16.00 2.22 14.46
N ASP A 277 -15.85 2.92 15.59
CA ASP A 277 -16.84 3.91 16.04
C ASP A 277 -17.10 5.02 14.98
N ILE A 278 -16.05 5.47 14.29
CA ILE A 278 -16.17 6.46 13.20
C ILE A 278 -16.90 5.84 12.01
N LEU A 279 -16.51 4.66 11.55
CA LEU A 279 -17.10 4.01 10.37
C LEU A 279 -18.57 3.62 10.58
N GLU A 280 -18.95 3.15 11.78
CA GLU A 280 -20.34 2.80 12.12
C GLU A 280 -21.27 4.02 12.08
N ASN A 281 -20.78 5.20 12.37
CA ASN A 281 -21.58 6.43 12.45
C ASN A 281 -21.37 7.37 11.26
N MET A 282 -20.47 7.03 10.33
CA MET A 282 -20.09 7.86 9.19
C MET A 282 -21.25 7.99 8.17
N LYS A 283 -21.44 9.19 7.66
CA LYS A 283 -22.36 9.50 6.56
C LYS A 283 -21.58 10.06 5.38
N GLY A 284 -22.19 10.03 4.20
CA GLY A 284 -21.56 10.57 2.99
C GLY A 284 -21.11 12.03 3.12
N GLU A 285 -21.81 12.84 3.90
CA GLU A 285 -21.45 14.24 4.20
C GLU A 285 -20.19 14.38 5.06
N ASP A 286 -19.81 13.34 5.82
CA ASP A 286 -18.62 13.32 6.67
C ASP A 286 -17.33 12.99 5.90
N LEU A 287 -17.45 12.59 4.63
CA LEU A 287 -16.31 12.34 3.76
C LEU A 287 -15.57 13.64 3.46
N THR A 288 -14.32 13.71 3.91
CA THR A 288 -13.47 14.89 3.75
C THR A 288 -12.25 14.60 2.88
N ASP A 289 -11.62 15.63 2.37
CA ASP A 289 -10.39 15.57 1.57
C ASP A 289 -9.13 15.11 2.35
N LYS A 290 -9.28 14.76 3.63
CA LYS A 290 -8.17 14.23 4.45
C LYS A 290 -7.67 12.86 3.98
N SER A 291 -8.55 12.05 3.38
CA SER A 291 -8.19 10.69 2.90
C SER A 291 -8.76 10.38 1.53
N ILE A 292 -9.64 11.24 1.02
CA ILE A 292 -10.45 10.95 -0.16
C ILE A 292 -10.44 12.17 -1.05
N LEU A 293 -9.99 11.99 -2.29
CA LEU A 293 -9.97 13.02 -3.31
C LEU A 293 -11.28 12.92 -4.11
N LEU A 294 -12.26 13.77 -3.78
CA LEU A 294 -13.56 13.83 -4.46
C LEU A 294 -13.82 15.22 -5.00
N GLY A 295 -14.27 15.31 -6.25
CA GLY A 295 -14.66 16.55 -6.90
C GLY A 295 -13.91 16.84 -8.20
N PRO A 296 -14.04 18.05 -8.75
CA PRO A 296 -13.43 18.41 -10.02
C PRO A 296 -11.89 18.39 -9.97
N PRO A 297 -11.22 18.30 -11.14
CA PRO A 297 -9.76 18.22 -11.24
C PRO A 297 -9.03 19.31 -10.42
N GLN A 298 -9.51 20.55 -10.45
CA GLN A 298 -8.85 21.64 -9.72
C GLN A 298 -8.84 21.43 -8.20
N LYS A 299 -9.92 20.92 -7.63
CA LYS A 299 -9.98 20.60 -6.19
C LYS A 299 -8.99 19.49 -5.80
N VAL A 300 -8.86 18.47 -6.67
CA VAL A 300 -7.89 17.40 -6.49
C VAL A 300 -6.46 17.91 -6.58
N ILE A 301 -6.17 18.80 -7.56
CA ILE A 301 -4.86 19.45 -7.71
C ILE A 301 -4.51 20.25 -6.46
N ASP A 302 -5.43 21.09 -5.98
CA ASP A 302 -5.18 21.95 -4.81
C ASP A 302 -4.85 21.09 -3.58
N LYS A 303 -5.60 20.01 -3.36
CA LYS A 303 -5.33 19.09 -2.25
C LYS A 303 -4.00 18.36 -2.39
N LEU A 304 -3.66 17.88 -3.57
CA LEU A 304 -2.39 17.19 -3.81
C LEU A 304 -1.19 18.14 -3.68
N LYS A 305 -1.34 19.45 -3.93
CA LYS A 305 -0.29 20.44 -3.63
C LYS A 305 -0.03 20.56 -2.12
N GLU A 306 -1.08 20.55 -1.29
CA GLU A 306 -0.91 20.52 0.16
C GLU A 306 -0.15 19.25 0.60
N VAL A 307 -0.43 18.11 -0.05
CA VAL A 307 0.26 16.83 0.21
C VAL A 307 1.74 16.91 -0.19
N GLU A 308 2.04 17.52 -1.33
CA GLU A 308 3.42 17.75 -1.79
C GLU A 308 4.18 18.70 -0.83
N GLU A 309 3.54 19.78 -0.38
CA GLU A 309 4.09 20.72 0.60
C GLU A 309 4.34 20.07 1.97
N ALA A 310 3.54 19.05 2.34
CA ALA A 310 3.78 18.22 3.54
C ALA A 310 5.05 17.33 3.41
N GLY A 311 5.69 17.33 2.24
CA GLY A 311 6.93 16.59 1.97
C GLY A 311 6.70 15.13 1.62
N ILE A 312 5.57 14.79 1.04
CA ILE A 312 5.27 13.47 0.49
C ILE A 312 5.91 13.34 -0.90
N ASP A 313 6.63 12.26 -1.11
CA ASP A 313 7.39 12.00 -2.34
C ASP A 313 6.53 11.31 -3.42
N GLU A 314 5.55 10.50 -2.99
CA GLU A 314 4.66 9.76 -3.89
C GLU A 314 3.28 9.53 -3.27
N VAL A 315 2.25 9.65 -4.11
CA VAL A 315 0.85 9.34 -3.75
C VAL A 315 0.37 8.17 -4.58
N ILE A 316 -0.11 7.11 -3.92
CA ILE A 316 -0.76 5.99 -4.60
C ILE A 316 -2.27 6.13 -4.54
N LEU A 317 -2.92 5.93 -5.68
CA LEU A 317 -4.32 6.30 -5.91
C LEU A 317 -5.21 5.08 -6.07
N TYR A 318 -6.24 4.97 -5.23
CA TYR A 318 -7.18 3.88 -5.21
C TYR A 318 -8.43 4.24 -6.03
N PHE A 319 -8.42 3.92 -7.32
CA PHE A 319 -9.50 4.23 -8.26
C PHE A 319 -10.68 3.25 -8.18
N ASN A 320 -10.41 1.96 -8.03
CA ASN A 320 -11.39 0.88 -8.14
C ASN A 320 -12.12 0.52 -6.83
N VAL A 321 -12.03 1.39 -5.83
CA VAL A 321 -12.76 1.25 -4.56
C VAL A 321 -14.27 1.30 -4.75
N GLY A 322 -15.02 0.48 -4.01
CA GLY A 322 -16.47 0.62 -3.92
C GLY A 322 -17.24 0.03 -5.11
N ASN A 323 -16.81 -1.10 -5.64
CA ASN A 323 -17.49 -1.86 -6.71
C ASN A 323 -17.76 -1.06 -8.00
N LYS A 324 -16.85 -0.15 -8.35
CA LYS A 324 -16.96 0.60 -9.60
C LYS A 324 -16.76 -0.32 -10.80
N ASP A 325 -17.50 -0.04 -11.88
CA ASP A 325 -17.30 -0.70 -13.17
C ASP A 325 -15.89 -0.45 -13.70
N LYS A 326 -15.31 -1.46 -14.35
CA LYS A 326 -13.97 -1.38 -14.94
C LYS A 326 -13.80 -0.16 -15.85
N ALA A 327 -14.78 0.10 -16.73
CA ALA A 327 -14.72 1.23 -17.66
C ALA A 327 -14.62 2.58 -16.93
N VAL A 328 -15.35 2.75 -15.81
CA VAL A 328 -15.28 3.95 -14.99
C VAL A 328 -13.89 4.10 -14.35
N VAL A 329 -13.34 3.01 -13.85
CA VAL A 329 -11.99 3.02 -13.25
C VAL A 329 -10.93 3.42 -14.27
N GLU A 330 -10.97 2.84 -15.47
CA GLU A 330 -10.04 3.16 -16.55
C GLU A 330 -10.18 4.61 -17.02
N GLU A 331 -11.42 5.12 -17.16
CA GLU A 331 -11.68 6.53 -17.46
C GLU A 331 -11.07 7.46 -16.39
N GLN A 332 -11.27 7.15 -15.10
CA GLN A 332 -10.70 7.93 -14.00
C GLN A 332 -9.17 7.92 -13.99
N MET A 333 -8.55 6.80 -14.35
CA MET A 333 -7.10 6.70 -14.49
C MET A 333 -6.58 7.60 -15.63
N HIS A 334 -7.27 7.63 -16.77
CA HIS A 334 -6.96 8.55 -17.88
C HIS A 334 -7.13 10.00 -17.46
N LEU A 335 -8.28 10.34 -16.89
CA LEU A 335 -8.63 11.70 -16.47
C LEU A 335 -7.58 12.27 -15.49
N PHE A 336 -7.17 11.46 -14.49
CA PHE A 336 -6.12 11.87 -13.55
C PHE A 336 -4.81 12.20 -14.26
N MET A 337 -4.36 11.32 -15.15
CA MET A 337 -3.10 11.52 -15.87
C MET A 337 -3.17 12.66 -16.89
N ASP A 338 -4.34 12.96 -17.43
CA ASP A 338 -4.51 14.02 -18.44
C ASP A 338 -4.71 15.40 -17.81
N GLU A 339 -5.46 15.50 -16.71
CA GLU A 339 -5.88 16.78 -16.14
C GLU A 339 -5.23 17.13 -14.80
N VAL A 340 -4.80 16.14 -14.01
CA VAL A 340 -4.25 16.39 -12.67
C VAL A 340 -2.73 16.24 -12.63
N ALA A 341 -2.20 15.10 -13.08
CA ALA A 341 -0.78 14.80 -12.99
C ALA A 341 0.15 15.84 -13.65
N PRO A 342 -0.22 16.52 -14.77
CA PRO A 342 0.64 17.53 -15.41
C PRO A 342 0.95 18.76 -14.55
N HIS A 343 0.21 18.99 -13.47
CA HIS A 343 0.42 20.11 -12.55
C HIS A 343 1.52 19.86 -11.50
N PHE A 344 2.15 18.68 -11.54
CA PHE A 344 3.20 18.27 -10.61
C PHE A 344 4.47 17.89 -11.35
N ASP A 345 5.62 18.24 -10.78
CA ASP A 345 6.91 17.80 -11.31
C ASP A 345 7.18 16.34 -10.89
N GLY A 346 7.37 15.47 -11.88
CA GLY A 346 7.63 14.06 -11.67
C GLY A 346 8.09 13.34 -12.94
N LYS A 347 8.57 12.10 -12.78
CA LYS A 347 9.01 11.26 -13.91
C LYS A 347 7.88 10.92 -14.88
N HIS A 348 6.63 10.98 -14.40
CA HIS A 348 5.44 10.74 -15.22
C HIS A 348 5.37 11.71 -16.41
N ASN A 349 5.78 12.98 -16.26
CA ASN A 349 5.78 13.95 -17.36
C ASN A 349 6.74 13.55 -18.49
N ALA A 350 7.95 13.12 -18.15
CA ALA A 350 8.92 12.63 -19.13
C ALA A 350 8.45 11.35 -19.81
N ARG A 351 7.87 10.40 -19.05
CA ARG A 351 7.31 9.14 -19.57
C ARG A 351 6.15 9.38 -20.52
N ARG A 352 5.20 10.26 -20.15
CA ARG A 352 4.07 10.62 -21.03
C ARG A 352 4.53 11.27 -22.32
N ALA A 353 5.56 12.12 -22.28
CA ALA A 353 6.14 12.69 -23.48
C ALA A 353 6.73 11.63 -24.41
N GLN A 354 7.41 10.62 -23.86
CA GLN A 354 7.94 9.48 -24.62
C GLN A 354 6.82 8.63 -25.22
N LEU A 355 5.79 8.30 -24.44
CA LEU A 355 4.64 7.50 -24.87
C LEU A 355 3.81 8.19 -25.98
N LYS A 356 3.72 9.54 -25.97
CA LYS A 356 3.07 10.31 -27.03
C LYS A 356 3.91 10.44 -28.31
N ALA A 357 5.22 10.19 -28.22
CA ALA A 357 6.14 10.26 -29.35
C ALA A 357 6.37 8.91 -30.05
N ALA A 358 5.99 7.79 -29.43
CA ALA A 358 6.06 6.43 -29.95
C ALA A 358 4.78 6.01 -30.67
#